data_1ad959c0e4fb4544f41f85d650380a83
#
_entry.id   1ad959c0e4fb4544f41f85d650380a83
#
_cell.length_a   1.000
_cell.length_b   1.000
_cell.length_c   1.000
_cell.angle_alpha   90.00
_cell.angle_beta   90.00
_cell.angle_gamma   90.00
#
_symmetry.space_group_name_H-M   'P 1'
#
loop_
_entity.id
_entity.type
_entity.pdbx_description
1 polymer ?
#
loop_
_entity_poly.entity_id
_entity_poly.type
_entity_poly.pdbx_seq_one_letter_code
_entity_poly.pdbx_strand_id
1 'polypeptide(L)'
;MCAIQRGLLSLARSAIGYNSTPSRFSSTYRHTPMHRSCTRIAVAFLLLLSAFTNAAGAATAASQIVESELPNGMRVIVKSDHRAPVVVCMVWYRVGSIDERSGTTGVAHVLEHMLFKGTKAVPAGEFSRIIAEAGGRDNAFTSRDYTGYFQTLHKSQLGLALRLESDRMVNALIAPDEFAKEIKVVMEERRWRTDDRPRALVYEQLNAAAYRAHPYRNPVIGWMSDLEAMRVEDAREFYNAWYAPNNATLVVVGDVTAEEVLKLARQHFGPIARKTLPLRRITQEPQQLGPQDLTVRAPAELPYVLMAYKAPVLRDPDAEWEPYALEMLANVLDGNEAARLNRTLVRTQRIASSASASYDGVARGPGMFHLSATPTPGKTARELEEALRGEIAKLIAEGVTEEELQRVKSQAVASHVYERDSMFYQAQQIGSLAMAGLPHRLIDLFVEKLKAVTADQVTEVARKYLVDSGLTVAYLDPQPLSGKRPAAPPPGVRHAQ
;
A
#
# COMPACT_ATOMS: atom_id res chain seq x y z
N MET A 1 4.27 -0.01 -0.88
CA MET A 1 3.34 -1.03 -0.35
C MET A 1 4.04 -2.02 0.59
N CYS A 2 5.14 -2.63 0.27
CA CYS A 2 5.81 -3.61 1.16
C CYS A 2 6.30 -3.03 2.51
N ALA A 3 6.75 -1.79 2.57
CA ALA A 3 7.21 -1.16 3.82
C ALA A 3 6.07 -0.81 4.80
N ILE A 4 4.86 -0.56 4.30
CA ILE A 4 3.68 -0.26 5.12
C ILE A 4 3.10 -1.54 5.73
N GLN A 5 3.22 -2.67 5.06
CA GLN A 5 2.70 -3.96 5.54
C GLN A 5 3.44 -4.55 6.74
N ARG A 6 4.73 -4.29 6.90
CA ARG A 6 5.51 -4.85 8.02
C ARG A 6 5.18 -4.24 9.38
N GLY A 7 4.64 -3.02 9.43
CA GLY A 7 4.15 -2.39 10.65
C GLY A 7 2.88 -3.06 11.22
N LEU A 8 2.03 -3.59 10.37
CA LEU A 8 0.75 -4.21 10.78
C LEU A 8 0.90 -5.65 11.29
N LEU A 9 1.88 -6.42 10.78
CA LEU A 9 2.13 -7.80 11.23
C LEU A 9 2.81 -7.89 12.60
N SER A 10 3.51 -6.85 13.03
CA SER A 10 4.17 -6.80 14.34
C SER A 10 3.17 -6.60 15.49
N LEU A 11 2.04 -5.94 15.27
CA LEU A 11 1.04 -5.63 16.30
C LEU A 11 0.01 -6.77 16.56
N ALA A 12 -0.15 -7.70 15.64
CA ALA A 12 -1.09 -8.81 15.80
C ALA A 12 -0.56 -9.98 16.66
N ARG A 13 0.72 -10.01 17.05
CA ARG A 13 1.32 -11.09 17.85
C ARG A 13 1.32 -10.87 19.35
N SER A 14 0.86 -9.74 19.86
CA SER A 14 0.91 -9.41 21.29
C SER A 14 -0.36 -9.63 22.09
N ALA A 15 -1.40 -10.19 21.54
CA ALA A 15 -2.68 -10.34 22.24
C ALA A 15 -3.32 -11.71 22.09
N ILE A 16 -2.67 -12.81 22.44
CA ILE A 16 -3.37 -14.04 22.92
C ILE A 16 -2.35 -14.87 23.73
N GLY A 17 -2.31 -14.63 25.03
CA GLY A 17 -1.72 -15.55 25.99
C GLY A 17 -2.77 -16.56 26.42
N TYR A 18 -2.61 -17.82 26.08
CA TYR A 18 -3.35 -18.93 26.69
C TYR A 18 -2.37 -19.91 27.30
N ASN A 19 -2.38 -19.95 28.63
CA ASN A 19 -1.79 -21.01 29.42
C ASN A 19 -2.70 -22.25 29.36
N SER A 20 -2.18 -23.40 28.95
CA SER A 20 -2.82 -24.67 29.20
C SER A 20 -1.77 -25.71 29.58
N THR A 21 -1.86 -26.15 30.84
CA THR A 21 -1.18 -27.31 31.41
C THR A 21 -1.76 -28.62 30.87
N PRO A 22 -0.96 -29.66 30.64
CA PRO A 22 -1.46 -30.94 30.15
C PRO A 22 -1.91 -31.84 31.31
N SER A 23 -3.18 -32.25 31.32
CA SER A 23 -3.68 -33.33 32.14
C SER A 23 -3.58 -34.67 31.39
N ARG A 24 -2.93 -35.62 32.03
CA ARG A 24 -2.86 -37.03 31.62
C ARG A 24 -4.20 -37.71 31.85
N PHE A 25 -4.75 -38.38 30.85
CA PHE A 25 -5.77 -39.40 31.00
C PHE A 25 -5.30 -40.70 30.38
N SER A 26 -5.23 -41.73 31.22
CA SER A 26 -5.04 -43.14 30.87
C SER A 26 -6.39 -43.79 30.57
N SER A 27 -6.51 -44.48 29.45
CA SER A 27 -7.68 -45.26 29.09
C SER A 27 -7.26 -46.68 28.72
N THR A 28 -7.73 -47.61 29.53
CA THR A 28 -7.61 -49.05 29.40
C THR A 28 -8.59 -49.57 28.34
N TYR A 29 -8.08 -50.30 27.37
CA TYR A 29 -8.89 -51.03 26.37
C TYR A 29 -9.22 -52.41 26.88
N ARG A 30 -10.52 -52.78 26.90
CA ARG A 30 -11.02 -54.16 26.98
C ARG A 30 -11.44 -54.64 25.59
N HIS A 31 -10.89 -55.78 25.18
CA HIS A 31 -11.29 -56.54 23.99
C HIS A 31 -12.53 -57.35 24.25
N THR A 32 -13.49 -57.31 23.32
CA THR A 32 -14.49 -58.37 23.11
C THR A 32 -14.60 -58.70 21.63
N PRO A 33 -14.71 -60.00 21.26
CA PRO A 33 -14.76 -60.40 19.85
C PRO A 33 -16.24 -60.48 19.37
N MET A 34 -16.51 -60.07 18.14
CA MET A 34 -17.80 -60.34 17.53
C MET A 34 -17.68 -60.84 16.09
N HIS A 35 -18.37 -61.94 15.90
CA HIS A 35 -18.51 -62.70 14.64
C HIS A 35 -19.56 -62.12 13.69
N ARG A 36 -19.25 -62.19 12.39
CA ARG A 36 -20.14 -62.45 11.22
C ARG A 36 -21.42 -61.62 11.03
N SER A 37 -21.37 -60.68 10.08
CA SER A 37 -22.45 -60.41 9.12
C SER A 37 -21.90 -59.53 7.97
N CYS A 38 -21.13 -60.14 7.11
CA CYS A 38 -20.79 -59.58 5.77
C CYS A 38 -21.76 -60.18 4.75
N THR A 39 -22.73 -59.45 4.26
CA THR A 39 -23.22 -59.59 2.86
C THR A 39 -24.35 -58.62 2.48
N ARG A 40 -24.84 -57.73 3.35
CA ARG A 40 -25.93 -56.79 2.97
C ARG A 40 -25.58 -55.31 2.98
N ILE A 41 -24.31 -54.94 3.23
CA ILE A 41 -23.86 -53.54 3.25
C ILE A 41 -23.19 -53.10 1.95
N ALA A 42 -22.81 -54.02 1.07
CA ALA A 42 -22.13 -53.70 -0.19
C ALA A 42 -23.02 -53.04 -1.24
N VAL A 43 -24.34 -53.27 -1.24
CA VAL A 43 -25.26 -52.68 -2.26
C VAL A 43 -25.75 -51.28 -1.88
N ALA A 44 -25.81 -50.96 -0.59
CA ALA A 44 -26.17 -49.61 -0.13
C ALA A 44 -25.02 -48.60 -0.31
N PHE A 45 -23.77 -49.08 -0.31
CA PHE A 45 -22.56 -48.18 -0.53
C PHE A 45 -22.36 -47.80 -1.99
N LEU A 46 -22.78 -48.62 -2.94
CA LEU A 46 -22.69 -48.31 -4.39
C LEU A 46 -23.74 -47.28 -4.85
N LEU A 47 -24.91 -47.21 -4.20
CA LEU A 47 -25.95 -46.21 -4.50
C LEU A 47 -25.70 -44.86 -3.82
N LEU A 48 -24.91 -44.81 -2.75
CA LEU A 48 -24.45 -43.57 -2.14
C LEU A 48 -23.25 -42.95 -2.86
N LEU A 49 -22.41 -43.74 -3.54
CA LEU A 49 -21.30 -43.20 -4.33
C LEU A 49 -21.76 -42.52 -5.64
N SER A 50 -22.91 -42.92 -6.21
CA SER A 50 -23.44 -42.27 -7.41
C SER A 50 -24.16 -40.94 -7.15
N ALA A 51 -24.50 -40.63 -5.89
CA ALA A 51 -25.06 -39.33 -5.49
C ALA A 51 -24.00 -38.26 -5.20
N PHE A 52 -22.73 -38.64 -4.98
CA PHE A 52 -21.62 -37.72 -4.71
C PHE A 52 -20.87 -37.25 -5.97
N THR A 53 -21.14 -37.82 -7.14
CA THR A 53 -20.45 -37.41 -8.37
C THR A 53 -21.10 -36.20 -9.07
N ASN A 54 -22.26 -35.71 -8.59
CA ASN A 54 -22.87 -34.48 -9.12
C ASN A 54 -22.62 -33.21 -8.23
N ALA A 55 -21.88 -33.29 -7.15
CA ALA A 55 -21.55 -32.13 -6.32
C ALA A 55 -20.15 -31.54 -6.58
N ALA A 56 -19.39 -32.12 -7.54
CA ALA A 56 -18.03 -31.65 -7.87
C ALA A 56 -17.99 -30.62 -9.00
N GLY A 57 -19.10 -29.92 -9.25
CA GLY A 57 -19.25 -28.93 -10.31
C GLY A 57 -19.51 -27.49 -9.84
N ALA A 58 -19.40 -27.20 -8.56
CA ALA A 58 -19.24 -25.81 -8.13
C ALA A 58 -17.75 -25.42 -8.29
N ALA A 59 -17.30 -25.31 -9.55
CA ALA A 59 -16.16 -24.47 -9.86
C ALA A 59 -16.49 -23.13 -9.21
N THR A 60 -15.71 -22.74 -8.21
CA THR A 60 -15.68 -21.37 -7.70
C THR A 60 -15.44 -20.50 -8.91
N ALA A 61 -16.55 -19.91 -9.45
CA ALA A 61 -16.45 -18.93 -10.50
C ALA A 61 -15.47 -17.88 -9.97
N ALA A 62 -14.29 -17.82 -10.57
CA ALA A 62 -13.31 -16.81 -10.24
C ALA A 62 -14.07 -15.48 -10.26
N SER A 63 -14.06 -14.73 -9.15
CA SER A 63 -14.92 -13.56 -9.02
C SER A 63 -14.47 -12.56 -10.08
N GLN A 64 -15.28 -12.48 -11.14
CA GLN A 64 -14.94 -11.70 -12.33
C GLN A 64 -14.98 -10.22 -11.96
N ILE A 65 -13.89 -9.52 -12.20
CA ILE A 65 -13.86 -8.06 -12.09
C ILE A 65 -14.61 -7.51 -13.31
N VAL A 66 -15.63 -6.70 -13.05
CA VAL A 66 -16.42 -6.01 -14.08
C VAL A 66 -16.01 -4.55 -14.09
N GLU A 67 -15.59 -4.05 -15.24
CA GLU A 67 -15.25 -2.63 -15.45
C GLU A 67 -16.26 -2.00 -16.41
N SER A 68 -16.70 -0.77 -16.09
CA SER A 68 -17.61 0.04 -16.92
C SER A 68 -17.26 1.50 -16.76
N GLU A 69 -17.66 2.32 -17.75
CA GLU A 69 -17.51 3.77 -17.69
C GLU A 69 -18.89 4.43 -17.78
N LEU A 70 -19.14 5.43 -16.93
CA LEU A 70 -20.37 6.23 -17.00
C LEU A 70 -20.24 7.29 -18.10
N PRO A 71 -21.35 7.82 -18.64
CA PRO A 71 -21.33 8.83 -19.70
C PRO A 71 -20.51 10.10 -19.36
N ASN A 72 -20.36 10.40 -18.08
CA ASN A 72 -19.55 11.52 -17.59
C ASN A 72 -18.04 11.19 -17.44
N GLY A 73 -17.62 10.00 -17.83
CA GLY A 73 -16.23 9.56 -17.81
C GLY A 73 -15.76 8.95 -16.46
N MET A 74 -16.65 8.71 -15.49
CA MET A 74 -16.29 8.02 -14.26
C MET A 74 -16.15 6.52 -14.53
N ARG A 75 -15.00 5.95 -14.18
CA ARG A 75 -14.78 4.51 -14.23
C ARG A 75 -15.41 3.85 -13.01
N VAL A 76 -16.04 2.71 -13.21
CA VAL A 76 -16.65 1.89 -12.15
C VAL A 76 -16.09 0.48 -12.26
N ILE A 77 -15.42 0.00 -11.22
CA ILE A 77 -14.82 -1.33 -11.17
C ILE A 77 -15.47 -2.08 -10.01
N VAL A 78 -16.07 -3.23 -10.32
CA VAL A 78 -16.79 -4.04 -9.33
C VAL A 78 -16.18 -5.43 -9.27
N LYS A 79 -15.93 -5.91 -8.06
CA LYS A 79 -15.53 -7.29 -7.78
C LYS A 79 -16.52 -7.89 -6.78
N SER A 80 -17.33 -8.85 -7.21
CA SER A 80 -18.24 -9.59 -6.32
C SER A 80 -17.45 -10.52 -5.41
N ASP A 81 -17.74 -10.48 -4.11
CA ASP A 81 -17.17 -11.36 -3.08
C ASP A 81 -18.25 -11.65 -2.03
N HIS A 82 -18.90 -12.79 -2.15
CA HIS A 82 -20.09 -13.17 -1.36
C HIS A 82 -19.75 -13.90 -0.04
N ARG A 83 -18.48 -13.86 0.41
CA ARG A 83 -18.06 -14.57 1.64
C ARG A 83 -18.63 -13.96 2.92
N ALA A 84 -18.98 -12.68 2.92
CA ALA A 84 -19.59 -11.97 4.03
C ALA A 84 -20.53 -10.86 3.53
N PRO A 85 -21.60 -10.49 4.25
CA PRO A 85 -22.55 -9.45 3.83
C PRO A 85 -22.00 -8.03 3.99
N VAL A 86 -20.75 -7.82 3.56
CA VAL A 86 -19.98 -6.58 3.70
C VAL A 86 -19.60 -6.07 2.31
N VAL A 87 -19.49 -4.77 2.18
CA VAL A 87 -18.97 -4.10 0.99
C VAL A 87 -17.92 -3.06 1.37
N VAL A 88 -16.88 -3.00 0.57
CA VAL A 88 -15.88 -1.94 0.57
C VAL A 88 -16.15 -1.06 -0.66
N CYS A 89 -16.46 0.21 -0.42
CA CYS A 89 -16.66 1.23 -1.44
C CYS A 89 -15.48 2.19 -1.38
N MET A 90 -14.79 2.41 -2.50
CA MET A 90 -13.67 3.35 -2.59
C MET A 90 -13.85 4.29 -3.78
N VAL A 91 -13.75 5.60 -3.56
CA VAL A 91 -13.65 6.58 -4.63
C VAL A 91 -12.22 7.07 -4.71
N TRP A 92 -11.58 6.82 -5.83
CA TRP A 92 -10.20 7.17 -6.11
C TRP A 92 -10.15 8.34 -7.07
N TYR A 93 -9.42 9.40 -6.70
CA TYR A 93 -9.12 10.51 -7.60
C TYR A 93 -7.68 10.37 -8.09
N ARG A 94 -7.49 10.45 -9.41
CA ARG A 94 -6.15 10.36 -10.02
C ARG A 94 -5.43 11.69 -9.87
N VAL A 95 -5.24 12.12 -8.62
CA VAL A 95 -4.55 13.34 -8.22
C VAL A 95 -3.92 13.16 -6.85
N GLY A 96 -2.66 13.56 -6.71
CA GLY A 96 -1.87 13.48 -5.49
C GLY A 96 -0.77 14.52 -5.49
N SER A 97 0.27 14.34 -4.67
CA SER A 97 1.34 15.34 -4.58
C SER A 97 2.14 15.53 -5.89
N ILE A 98 2.10 14.59 -6.81
CA ILE A 98 2.69 14.75 -8.17
C ILE A 98 2.04 15.87 -8.98
N ASP A 99 0.78 16.21 -8.69
CA ASP A 99 0.00 17.20 -9.42
C ASP A 99 0.03 18.58 -8.73
N GLU A 100 0.76 18.72 -7.62
CA GLU A 100 0.94 19.97 -6.87
C GLU A 100 1.96 20.90 -7.51
N ARG A 101 1.92 22.16 -7.11
CA ARG A 101 2.88 23.20 -7.53
C ARG A 101 3.83 23.55 -6.38
N SER A 102 5.03 23.96 -6.69
CA SER A 102 5.96 24.55 -5.71
C SER A 102 5.30 25.78 -5.07
N GLY A 103 5.43 25.90 -3.76
CA GLY A 103 4.78 26.94 -2.94
C GLY A 103 3.41 26.56 -2.39
N THR A 104 2.83 25.42 -2.84
CA THR A 104 1.57 24.87 -2.32
C THR A 104 1.65 23.35 -2.13
N THR A 105 2.84 22.84 -1.81
CA THR A 105 3.02 21.41 -1.53
C THR A 105 2.22 21.00 -0.30
N GLY A 106 1.62 19.80 -0.33
CA GLY A 106 0.73 19.30 0.70
C GLY A 106 -0.73 19.67 0.49
N VAL A 107 -1.08 20.47 -0.57
CA VAL A 107 -2.47 20.87 -0.80
C VAL A 107 -3.40 19.69 -1.06
N ALA A 108 -2.92 18.61 -1.68
CA ALA A 108 -3.69 17.38 -1.87
C ALA A 108 -4.08 16.74 -0.54
N HIS A 109 -3.15 16.69 0.41
CA HIS A 109 -3.37 16.14 1.76
C HIS A 109 -4.24 17.06 2.61
N VAL A 110 -4.02 18.38 2.56
CA VAL A 110 -4.88 19.35 3.23
C VAL A 110 -6.31 19.26 2.71
N LEU A 111 -6.49 19.08 1.39
CA LEU A 111 -7.80 18.89 0.81
C LEU A 111 -8.46 17.58 1.25
N GLU A 112 -7.70 16.49 1.40
CA GLU A 112 -8.22 15.24 1.97
C GLU A 112 -8.90 15.52 3.31
N HIS A 113 -8.23 16.22 4.23
CA HIS A 113 -8.79 16.65 5.52
C HIS A 113 -10.05 17.51 5.37
N MET A 114 -10.02 18.47 4.45
CA MET A 114 -11.14 19.39 4.23
C MET A 114 -12.38 18.69 3.68
N LEU A 115 -12.24 17.56 3.00
CA LEU A 115 -13.38 16.78 2.50
C LEU A 115 -14.21 16.11 3.61
N PHE A 116 -13.73 16.11 4.86
CA PHE A 116 -14.48 15.71 6.06
C PHE A 116 -15.12 16.89 6.79
N LYS A 117 -14.90 18.12 6.31
CA LYS A 117 -15.43 19.36 6.94
C LYS A 117 -16.76 19.81 6.36
N GLY A 118 -17.43 18.93 5.63
CA GLY A 118 -18.85 19.01 5.30
C GLY A 118 -19.19 19.62 3.96
N THR A 119 -20.46 19.42 3.64
CA THR A 119 -21.18 19.99 2.51
C THR A 119 -22.39 20.76 3.05
N LYS A 120 -23.20 21.37 2.15
CA LYS A 120 -24.46 21.96 2.55
C LYS A 120 -25.48 20.94 3.10
N ALA A 121 -25.44 19.71 2.56
CA ALA A 121 -26.34 18.62 2.93
C ALA A 121 -25.84 17.83 4.14
N VAL A 122 -24.54 17.77 4.35
CA VAL A 122 -23.88 16.96 5.40
C VAL A 122 -22.87 17.86 6.12
N PRO A 123 -23.22 18.44 7.28
CA PRO A 123 -22.34 19.32 8.05
C PRO A 123 -21.02 18.64 8.49
N ALA A 124 -20.04 19.44 8.92
CA ALA A 124 -18.76 18.97 9.40
C ALA A 124 -18.90 17.91 10.52
N GLY A 125 -18.19 16.80 10.40
CA GLY A 125 -18.23 15.66 11.33
C GLY A 125 -19.40 14.69 11.13
N GLU A 126 -20.47 15.10 10.44
CA GLU A 126 -21.67 14.28 10.25
C GLU A 126 -21.42 13.11 9.27
N PHE A 127 -20.53 13.25 8.29
CA PHE A 127 -20.22 12.17 7.35
C PHE A 127 -19.83 10.89 8.09
N SER A 128 -18.80 10.94 8.92
CA SER A 128 -18.32 9.79 9.69
C SER A 128 -19.33 9.32 10.73
N ARG A 129 -20.10 10.23 11.33
CA ARG A 129 -21.17 9.88 12.26
C ARG A 129 -22.28 9.07 11.57
N ILE A 130 -22.72 9.48 10.38
CA ILE A 130 -23.73 8.76 9.57
C ILE A 130 -23.22 7.37 9.18
N ILE A 131 -21.97 7.26 8.74
CA ILE A 131 -21.37 5.97 8.39
C ILE A 131 -21.26 5.06 9.63
N ALA A 132 -20.84 5.60 10.78
CA ALA A 132 -20.76 4.84 12.03
C ALA A 132 -22.15 4.37 12.53
N GLU A 133 -23.18 5.19 12.44
CA GLU A 133 -24.57 4.82 12.76
C GLU A 133 -25.10 3.73 11.82
N ALA A 134 -24.65 3.70 10.58
CA ALA A 134 -24.95 2.62 9.63
C ALA A 134 -24.12 1.34 9.90
N GLY A 135 -23.34 1.29 10.98
CA GLY A 135 -22.46 0.16 11.34
C GLY A 135 -21.19 0.05 10.50
N GLY A 136 -20.82 1.14 9.80
CA GLY A 136 -19.67 1.19 8.94
C GLY A 136 -18.46 1.93 9.53
N ARG A 137 -17.38 1.97 8.75
CA ARG A 137 -16.18 2.76 9.01
C ARG A 137 -15.79 3.49 7.74
N ASP A 138 -15.29 4.71 7.88
CA ASP A 138 -14.77 5.52 6.80
C ASP A 138 -13.36 6.02 7.10
N ASN A 139 -12.57 6.23 6.07
CA ASN A 139 -11.29 6.93 6.13
C ASN A 139 -10.87 7.39 4.73
N ALA A 140 -9.69 8.02 4.66
CA ALA A 140 -9.08 8.44 3.40
C ALA A 140 -7.57 8.26 3.46
N PHE A 141 -6.92 8.43 2.32
CA PHE A 141 -5.47 8.45 2.17
C PHE A 141 -5.07 9.28 0.96
N THR A 142 -3.99 10.01 1.11
CA THR A 142 -3.32 10.72 0.02
C THR A 142 -1.94 10.12 -0.22
N SER A 143 -1.58 9.92 -1.47
CA SER A 143 -0.27 9.47 -1.91
C SER A 143 0.36 10.47 -2.87
N ARG A 144 1.51 10.10 -3.46
CA ARG A 144 2.11 10.85 -4.55
C ARG A 144 1.21 10.90 -5.78
N ASP A 145 0.48 9.83 -6.06
CA ASP A 145 -0.19 9.57 -7.34
C ASP A 145 -1.70 9.71 -7.32
N TYR A 146 -2.30 9.63 -6.13
CA TYR A 146 -3.74 9.57 -5.97
C TYR A 146 -4.19 9.98 -4.58
N THR A 147 -5.48 10.32 -4.47
CA THR A 147 -6.21 10.46 -3.21
C THR A 147 -7.41 9.52 -3.24
N GLY A 148 -7.61 8.75 -2.19
CA GLY A 148 -8.69 7.77 -2.09
C GLY A 148 -9.52 7.95 -0.82
N TYR A 149 -10.83 7.78 -0.94
CA TYR A 149 -11.79 7.80 0.16
C TYR A 149 -12.53 6.49 0.19
N PHE A 150 -12.73 5.91 1.37
CA PHE A 150 -13.35 4.59 1.46
C PHE A 150 -14.29 4.43 2.63
N GLN A 151 -15.26 3.53 2.46
CA GLN A 151 -16.16 3.05 3.49
C GLN A 151 -16.17 1.52 3.45
N THR A 152 -16.19 0.92 4.66
CA THR A 152 -16.48 -0.50 4.84
C THR A 152 -17.74 -0.61 5.65
N LEU A 153 -18.80 -1.26 5.12
CA LEU A 153 -20.12 -1.28 5.72
C LEU A 153 -20.93 -2.51 5.27
N HIS A 154 -22.07 -2.74 5.90
CA HIS A 154 -23.00 -3.78 5.45
C HIS A 154 -23.51 -3.47 4.04
N LYS A 155 -23.64 -4.48 3.17
CA LYS A 155 -24.01 -4.31 1.76
C LYS A 155 -25.29 -3.49 1.52
N SER A 156 -26.28 -3.59 2.43
CA SER A 156 -27.53 -2.80 2.32
C SER A 156 -27.33 -1.29 2.41
N GLN A 157 -26.16 -0.84 2.86
CA GLN A 157 -25.83 0.58 3.05
C GLN A 157 -24.98 1.15 1.90
N LEU A 158 -24.70 0.35 0.85
CA LEU A 158 -23.92 0.85 -0.29
C LEU A 158 -24.51 2.11 -0.92
N GLY A 159 -25.86 2.19 -1.07
CA GLY A 159 -26.51 3.37 -1.59
C GLY A 159 -26.29 4.63 -0.74
N LEU A 160 -26.21 4.48 0.59
CA LEU A 160 -25.86 5.57 1.50
C LEU A 160 -24.43 6.06 1.25
N ALA A 161 -23.45 5.13 1.16
CA ALA A 161 -22.07 5.49 0.89
C ALA A 161 -21.91 6.25 -0.44
N LEU A 162 -22.52 5.73 -1.53
CA LEU A 162 -22.46 6.37 -2.84
C LEU A 162 -23.13 7.76 -2.86
N ARG A 163 -24.24 7.93 -2.13
CA ARG A 163 -24.89 9.24 -1.97
C ARG A 163 -23.96 10.25 -1.28
N LEU A 164 -23.33 9.85 -0.19
CA LEU A 164 -22.41 10.71 0.57
C LEU A 164 -21.17 11.06 -0.24
N GLU A 165 -20.58 10.09 -0.96
CA GLU A 165 -19.41 10.28 -1.82
C GLU A 165 -19.70 11.19 -3.01
N SER A 166 -20.87 11.02 -3.65
CA SER A 166 -21.27 11.87 -4.77
C SER A 166 -21.53 13.32 -4.32
N ASP A 167 -22.08 13.52 -3.12
CA ASP A 167 -22.30 14.85 -2.54
C ASP A 167 -20.97 15.56 -2.28
N ARG A 168 -20.02 14.92 -1.58
CA ARG A 168 -18.72 15.56 -1.31
C ARG A 168 -17.83 15.76 -2.54
N MET A 169 -18.03 14.97 -3.61
CA MET A 169 -17.33 15.17 -4.88
C MET A 169 -17.58 16.55 -5.49
N VAL A 170 -18.78 17.12 -5.28
CA VAL A 170 -19.21 18.37 -5.93
C VAL A 170 -19.60 19.49 -4.98
N ASN A 171 -19.93 19.20 -3.74
CA ASN A 171 -20.53 20.13 -2.80
C ASN A 171 -19.69 20.41 -1.55
N ALA A 172 -18.43 19.97 -1.48
CA ALA A 172 -17.56 20.27 -0.35
C ALA A 172 -17.40 21.79 -0.20
N LEU A 173 -17.64 22.29 1.03
CA LEU A 173 -17.68 23.73 1.29
C LEU A 173 -16.31 24.38 1.32
N ILE A 174 -15.30 23.69 1.81
CA ILE A 174 -13.93 24.18 2.07
C ILE A 174 -14.02 25.58 2.70
N ALA A 175 -14.69 25.62 3.88
CA ALA A 175 -14.99 26.85 4.58
C ALA A 175 -13.71 27.45 5.20
N PRO A 176 -13.52 28.80 5.17
CA PRO A 176 -12.29 29.44 5.64
C PRO A 176 -12.00 29.19 7.13
N ASP A 177 -13.02 29.16 7.96
CA ASP A 177 -12.94 28.92 9.40
C ASP A 177 -12.54 27.47 9.74
N GLU A 178 -13.05 26.49 8.99
CA GLU A 178 -12.63 25.09 9.10
C GLU A 178 -11.21 24.90 8.55
N PHE A 179 -10.87 25.54 7.42
CA PHE A 179 -9.51 25.51 6.87
C PHE A 179 -8.48 26.06 7.88
N ALA A 180 -8.78 27.20 8.52
CA ALA A 180 -7.88 27.82 9.50
C ALA A 180 -7.61 26.94 10.75
N LYS A 181 -8.51 25.99 11.04
CA LYS A 181 -8.32 24.99 12.10
C LYS A 181 -7.51 23.81 11.56
N GLU A 182 -7.91 23.31 10.39
CA GLU A 182 -7.40 22.05 9.86
C GLU A 182 -5.96 22.16 9.34
N ILE A 183 -5.56 23.30 8.78
CA ILE A 183 -4.16 23.53 8.38
C ILE A 183 -3.22 23.39 9.58
N LYS A 184 -3.64 23.80 10.78
CA LYS A 184 -2.84 23.63 12.02
C LYS A 184 -2.78 22.15 12.42
N VAL A 185 -3.84 21.38 12.23
CA VAL A 185 -3.84 19.93 12.46
C VAL A 185 -2.85 19.25 11.54
N VAL A 186 -2.83 19.59 10.25
CA VAL A 186 -1.88 19.05 9.26
C VAL A 186 -0.44 19.44 9.61
N MET A 187 -0.20 20.69 10.07
CA MET A 187 1.13 21.11 10.54
C MET A 187 1.59 20.31 11.77
N GLU A 188 0.70 20.05 12.74
CA GLU A 188 1.00 19.19 13.89
C GLU A 188 1.24 17.73 13.48
N GLU A 189 0.45 17.22 12.52
CA GLU A 189 0.65 15.89 11.95
C GLU A 189 2.03 15.79 11.29
N ARG A 190 2.44 16.81 10.51
CA ARG A 190 3.77 16.85 9.92
C ARG A 190 4.85 16.78 10.99
N ARG A 191 4.74 17.58 12.07
CA ARG A 191 5.70 17.52 13.19
C ARG A 191 5.77 16.11 13.74
N TRP A 192 4.64 15.54 14.08
CA TRP A 192 4.58 14.20 14.67
C TRP A 192 5.03 13.08 13.73
N ARG A 193 4.66 13.14 12.43
CA ARG A 193 4.97 12.07 11.46
C ARG A 193 6.36 12.18 10.85
N THR A 194 6.90 13.39 10.73
CA THR A 194 8.13 13.66 9.99
C THR A 194 9.17 14.31 10.88
N ASP A 195 8.89 15.50 11.44
CA ASP A 195 9.92 16.33 12.08
C ASP A 195 10.44 15.69 13.38
N ASP A 196 9.58 15.03 14.14
CA ASP A 196 9.90 14.29 15.37
C ASP A 196 10.35 12.84 15.11
N ARG A 197 10.48 12.43 13.86
CA ARG A 197 10.87 11.07 13.47
C ARG A 197 12.13 11.07 12.61
N PRO A 198 13.29 10.81 13.18
CA PRO A 198 14.58 10.92 12.49
C PRO A 198 14.66 10.12 11.18
N ARG A 199 14.10 8.90 11.14
CA ARG A 199 14.08 8.10 9.92
C ARG A 199 13.15 8.66 8.84
N ALA A 200 12.04 9.29 9.23
CA ALA A 200 11.14 9.95 8.29
C ALA A 200 11.82 11.19 7.67
N LEU A 201 12.57 11.96 8.47
CA LEU A 201 13.41 13.04 7.96
C LEU A 201 14.46 12.54 6.97
N VAL A 202 15.13 11.43 7.27
CA VAL A 202 16.09 10.82 6.33
C VAL A 202 15.41 10.44 5.01
N TYR A 203 14.22 9.83 5.07
CA TYR A 203 13.46 9.46 3.88
C TYR A 203 13.02 10.70 3.06
N GLU A 204 12.55 11.75 3.73
CA GLU A 204 12.15 13.02 3.09
C GLU A 204 13.35 13.67 2.39
N GLN A 205 14.47 13.82 3.09
CA GLN A 205 15.67 14.44 2.55
C GLN A 205 16.31 13.62 1.43
N LEU A 206 16.28 12.28 1.54
CA LEU A 206 16.73 11.40 0.47
C LEU A 206 15.90 11.63 -0.80
N ASN A 207 14.56 11.66 -0.71
CA ASN A 207 13.71 11.89 -1.89
C ASN A 207 13.95 13.29 -2.49
N ALA A 208 14.12 14.32 -1.64
CA ALA A 208 14.41 15.68 -2.10
C ALA A 208 15.74 15.79 -2.87
N ALA A 209 16.74 14.96 -2.51
CA ALA A 209 18.03 14.89 -3.19
C ALA A 209 17.97 13.97 -4.43
N ALA A 210 17.35 12.81 -4.30
CA ALA A 210 17.28 11.80 -5.35
C ALA A 210 16.48 12.26 -6.58
N TYR A 211 15.42 13.05 -6.39
CA TYR A 211 14.65 13.64 -7.49
C TYR A 211 14.99 15.11 -7.67
N ARG A 212 15.64 15.46 -8.76
CA ARG A 212 16.07 16.85 -9.06
C ARG A 212 14.92 17.70 -9.58
N ALA A 213 14.13 17.15 -10.48
CA ALA A 213 13.07 17.86 -11.20
C ALA A 213 11.69 17.26 -11.01
N HIS A 214 11.62 15.94 -10.80
CA HIS A 214 10.34 15.25 -10.67
C HIS A 214 9.63 15.62 -9.36
N PRO A 215 8.28 15.85 -9.35
CA PRO A 215 7.53 16.24 -8.14
C PRO A 215 7.62 15.25 -6.96
N TYR A 216 8.04 14.01 -7.19
CA TYR A 216 8.27 13.03 -6.11
C TYR A 216 9.35 13.45 -5.09
N ARG A 217 10.08 14.53 -5.38
CA ARG A 217 10.98 15.19 -4.41
C ARG A 217 10.24 15.80 -3.23
N ASN A 218 8.98 16.18 -3.42
CA ASN A 218 8.17 16.85 -2.40
C ASN A 218 7.51 15.81 -1.47
N PRO A 219 7.45 16.08 -0.16
CA PRO A 219 6.69 15.23 0.76
C PRO A 219 5.18 15.35 0.47
N VAL A 220 4.45 14.24 0.60
CA VAL A 220 3.00 14.22 0.42
C VAL A 220 2.29 15.14 1.42
N ILE A 221 2.81 15.21 2.65
CA ILE A 221 2.27 16.10 3.70
C ILE A 221 2.59 17.58 3.45
N GLY A 222 3.48 17.89 2.50
CA GLY A 222 3.94 19.25 2.17
C GLY A 222 5.12 19.72 3.01
N TRP A 223 5.85 20.70 2.48
CA TRP A 223 6.87 21.41 3.24
C TRP A 223 6.21 22.34 4.26
N MET A 224 6.79 22.48 5.46
CA MET A 224 6.23 23.33 6.52
C MET A 224 6.02 24.78 6.06
N SER A 225 6.99 25.35 5.33
CA SER A 225 6.87 26.70 4.77
C SER A 225 5.70 26.89 3.82
N ASP A 226 5.38 25.86 3.04
CA ASP A 226 4.25 25.90 2.12
C ASP A 226 2.92 25.78 2.88
N LEU A 227 2.87 24.92 3.91
CA LEU A 227 1.70 24.79 4.79
C LEU A 227 1.41 26.09 5.56
N GLU A 228 2.46 26.78 6.06
CA GLU A 228 2.34 28.07 6.75
C GLU A 228 1.83 29.20 5.83
N ALA A 229 2.19 29.13 4.54
CA ALA A 229 1.78 30.11 3.54
C ALA A 229 0.46 29.78 2.84
N MET A 230 -0.03 28.54 2.95
CA MET A 230 -1.20 28.03 2.22
C MET A 230 -2.49 28.76 2.61
N ARG A 231 -3.29 29.06 1.61
CA ARG A 231 -4.58 29.73 1.76
C ARG A 231 -5.73 28.81 1.40
N VAL A 232 -6.91 29.12 1.88
CA VAL A 232 -8.13 28.36 1.55
C VAL A 232 -8.41 28.34 0.05
N GLU A 233 -8.01 29.40 -0.65
CA GLU A 233 -8.16 29.51 -2.12
C GLU A 233 -7.35 28.44 -2.83
N ASP A 234 -6.14 28.09 -2.37
CA ASP A 234 -5.29 27.05 -2.94
C ASP A 234 -6.00 25.70 -2.88
N ALA A 235 -6.59 25.34 -1.74
CA ALA A 235 -7.37 24.12 -1.55
C ALA A 235 -8.63 24.09 -2.44
N ARG A 236 -9.34 25.24 -2.56
CA ARG A 236 -10.51 25.38 -3.42
C ARG A 236 -10.14 25.25 -4.90
N GLU A 237 -9.06 25.89 -5.31
CA GLU A 237 -8.56 25.81 -6.69
C GLU A 237 -8.23 24.35 -7.03
N PHE A 238 -7.49 23.66 -6.14
CA PHE A 238 -7.12 22.26 -6.33
C PHE A 238 -8.35 21.33 -6.39
N TYR A 239 -9.34 21.52 -5.51
CA TYR A 239 -10.60 20.79 -5.54
C TYR A 239 -11.37 21.01 -6.85
N ASN A 240 -11.53 22.28 -7.25
CA ASN A 240 -12.27 22.62 -8.45
C ASN A 240 -11.61 22.08 -9.72
N ALA A 241 -10.29 22.01 -9.73
CA ALA A 241 -9.50 21.52 -10.86
C ALA A 241 -9.57 19.99 -11.01
N TRP A 242 -9.51 19.24 -9.91
CA TRP A 242 -9.21 17.82 -9.96
C TRP A 242 -10.34 16.89 -9.51
N TYR A 243 -11.28 17.36 -8.66
CA TYR A 243 -12.37 16.54 -8.16
C TYR A 243 -13.54 16.57 -9.15
N ALA A 244 -13.57 15.54 -9.99
CA ALA A 244 -14.53 15.39 -11.06
C ALA A 244 -14.72 13.90 -11.39
N PRO A 245 -15.89 13.48 -11.92
CA PRO A 245 -16.15 12.10 -12.26
C PRO A 245 -15.14 11.55 -13.28
N ASN A 246 -14.75 12.32 -14.29
CA ASN A 246 -13.78 11.90 -15.30
C ASN A 246 -12.31 11.94 -14.85
N ASN A 247 -12.04 12.22 -13.58
CA ASN A 247 -10.76 12.03 -12.90
C ASN A 247 -10.88 11.03 -11.73
N ALA A 248 -12.05 10.37 -11.61
CA ALA A 248 -12.34 9.47 -10.50
C ALA A 248 -12.62 8.04 -10.99
N THR A 249 -12.29 7.08 -10.13
CA THR A 249 -12.63 5.68 -10.29
C THR A 249 -13.35 5.21 -9.03
N LEU A 250 -14.57 4.69 -9.18
CA LEU A 250 -15.30 3.99 -8.13
C LEU A 250 -14.88 2.52 -8.15
N VAL A 251 -14.37 2.02 -7.04
CA VAL A 251 -14.06 0.60 -6.83
C VAL A 251 -14.98 0.06 -5.75
N VAL A 252 -15.73 -1.00 -6.05
CA VAL A 252 -16.61 -1.67 -5.09
C VAL A 252 -16.28 -3.16 -5.04
N VAL A 253 -15.93 -3.64 -3.84
CA VAL A 253 -15.62 -5.07 -3.60
C VAL A 253 -16.48 -5.56 -2.46
N GLY A 254 -17.18 -6.67 -2.63
CA GLY A 254 -17.99 -7.28 -1.57
C GLY A 254 -19.21 -8.02 -2.08
N ASP A 255 -20.18 -8.24 -1.17
CA ASP A 255 -21.40 -8.99 -1.43
C ASP A 255 -22.42 -8.16 -2.24
N VAL A 256 -22.09 -7.90 -3.50
CA VAL A 256 -22.85 -7.11 -4.46
C VAL A 256 -22.75 -7.70 -5.85
N THR A 257 -23.72 -7.39 -6.71
CA THR A 257 -23.62 -7.65 -8.14
C THR A 257 -23.16 -6.40 -8.89
N ALA A 258 -22.51 -6.58 -10.03
CA ALA A 258 -22.09 -5.46 -10.88
C ALA A 258 -23.29 -4.62 -11.35
N GLU A 259 -24.43 -5.24 -11.62
CA GLU A 259 -25.66 -4.57 -12.05
C GLU A 259 -26.18 -3.62 -10.97
N GLU A 260 -26.26 -4.08 -9.71
CA GLU A 260 -26.69 -3.26 -8.56
C GLU A 260 -25.78 -2.04 -8.35
N VAL A 261 -24.44 -2.28 -8.38
CA VAL A 261 -23.47 -1.21 -8.24
C VAL A 261 -23.57 -0.19 -9.37
N LEU A 262 -23.66 -0.65 -10.62
CA LEU A 262 -23.78 0.22 -11.79
C LEU A 262 -25.08 1.03 -11.79
N LYS A 263 -26.19 0.43 -11.34
CA LYS A 263 -27.45 1.14 -11.15
C LYS A 263 -27.31 2.29 -10.13
N LEU A 264 -26.75 2.00 -8.96
CA LEU A 264 -26.51 2.99 -7.92
C LEU A 264 -25.50 4.06 -8.36
N ALA A 265 -24.43 3.66 -9.03
CA ALA A 265 -23.42 4.59 -9.55
C ALA A 265 -24.05 5.57 -10.59
N ARG A 266 -24.87 5.07 -11.51
CA ARG A 266 -25.61 5.91 -12.46
C ARG A 266 -26.58 6.87 -11.73
N GLN A 267 -27.24 6.42 -10.68
CA GLN A 267 -28.17 7.24 -9.90
C GLN A 267 -27.46 8.40 -9.19
N HIS A 268 -26.32 8.14 -8.53
CA HIS A 268 -25.66 9.11 -7.68
C HIS A 268 -24.58 9.93 -8.40
N PHE A 269 -23.77 9.31 -9.23
CA PHE A 269 -22.69 9.99 -9.95
C PHE A 269 -23.06 10.40 -11.38
N GLY A 270 -24.03 9.71 -12.02
CA GLY A 270 -24.44 9.99 -13.39
C GLY A 270 -24.86 11.44 -13.66
N PRO A 271 -25.61 12.12 -12.73
CA PRO A 271 -25.98 13.53 -12.90
C PRO A 271 -24.81 14.52 -12.81
N ILE A 272 -23.65 14.11 -12.29
CA ILE A 272 -22.51 15.00 -12.11
C ILE A 272 -21.82 15.22 -13.45
N ALA A 273 -21.69 16.48 -13.86
CA ALA A 273 -21.07 16.84 -15.12
C ALA A 273 -19.56 16.57 -15.10
N ARG A 274 -19.03 16.09 -16.23
CA ARG A 274 -17.57 16.02 -16.45
C ARG A 274 -16.97 17.41 -16.45
N LYS A 275 -15.69 17.51 -16.06
CA LYS A 275 -14.93 18.77 -16.11
C LYS A 275 -13.82 18.72 -17.17
N THR A 276 -13.39 19.87 -17.65
CA THR A 276 -12.12 19.98 -18.37
C THR A 276 -10.99 19.91 -17.33
N LEU A 277 -10.23 18.83 -17.38
CA LEU A 277 -9.12 18.64 -16.46
C LEU A 277 -7.90 19.46 -16.89
N PRO A 278 -7.08 19.94 -15.94
CA PRO A 278 -5.82 20.59 -16.27
C PRO A 278 -4.90 19.66 -17.07
N LEU A 279 -4.16 20.24 -18.00
CA LEU A 279 -3.14 19.51 -18.73
C LEU A 279 -2.00 19.12 -17.77
N ARG A 280 -1.79 17.82 -17.59
CA ARG A 280 -0.64 17.32 -16.82
C ARG A 280 0.63 17.44 -17.65
N ARG A 281 1.54 18.30 -17.20
CA ARG A 281 2.89 18.39 -17.76
C ARG A 281 3.80 17.48 -16.95
N ILE A 282 4.16 16.33 -17.53
CA ILE A 282 5.04 15.36 -16.88
C ILE A 282 6.47 15.90 -16.96
N THR A 283 7.02 16.27 -15.80
CA THR A 283 8.44 16.61 -15.68
C THR A 283 9.25 15.32 -15.71
N GLN A 284 10.13 15.20 -16.70
CA GLN A 284 11.05 14.07 -16.76
C GLN A 284 12.21 14.29 -15.78
N GLU A 285 12.52 13.28 -14.99
CA GLU A 285 13.68 13.29 -14.11
C GLU A 285 14.96 13.22 -14.97
N PRO A 286 15.91 14.17 -14.84
CA PRO A 286 17.16 14.09 -15.58
C PRO A 286 18.00 12.89 -15.09
N GLN A 287 18.80 12.34 -16.01
CA GLN A 287 19.71 11.25 -15.68
C GLN A 287 20.67 11.67 -14.55
N GLN A 288 20.79 10.84 -13.55
CA GLN A 288 21.81 10.99 -12.52
C GLN A 288 23.17 10.52 -13.08
N LEU A 289 24.21 11.35 -12.92
CA LEU A 289 25.53 11.11 -13.52
C LEU A 289 26.58 10.60 -12.53
N GLY A 290 26.21 10.37 -11.28
CA GLY A 290 27.12 9.88 -10.23
C GLY A 290 26.39 9.71 -8.91
N PRO A 291 27.02 9.06 -7.93
CA PRO A 291 26.40 8.87 -6.62
C PRO A 291 26.24 10.22 -5.91
N GLN A 292 25.22 10.27 -5.06
CA GLN A 292 24.96 11.41 -4.18
C GLN A 292 24.89 10.91 -2.75
N ASP A 293 25.42 11.67 -1.81
CA ASP A 293 25.26 11.39 -0.39
C ASP A 293 24.86 12.66 0.39
N LEU A 294 24.14 12.44 1.48
CA LEU A 294 23.74 13.49 2.40
C LEU A 294 23.71 12.96 3.84
N THR A 295 23.91 13.89 4.78
CA THR A 295 23.84 13.57 6.21
C THR A 295 22.74 14.40 6.86
N VAL A 296 21.79 13.70 7.51
CA VAL A 296 20.70 14.29 8.29
C VAL A 296 21.08 14.22 9.76
N ARG A 297 21.14 15.37 10.43
CA ARG A 297 21.37 15.49 11.87
C ARG A 297 20.06 15.64 12.60
N ALA A 298 19.72 14.67 13.44
CA ALA A 298 18.47 14.68 14.21
C ALA A 298 18.62 13.93 15.53
N PRO A 299 17.85 14.28 16.58
CA PRO A 299 17.86 13.55 17.84
C PRO A 299 17.48 12.09 17.63
N ALA A 300 18.40 11.16 17.92
CA ALA A 300 18.19 9.72 17.74
C ALA A 300 19.12 8.91 18.65
N GLU A 301 18.73 7.67 18.95
CA GLU A 301 19.56 6.75 19.73
C GLU A 301 20.63 6.06 18.88
N LEU A 302 20.29 5.72 17.65
CA LEU A 302 21.15 4.95 16.74
C LEU A 302 21.27 5.64 15.37
N PRO A 303 22.43 5.50 14.73
CA PRO A 303 22.59 5.87 13.33
C PRO A 303 21.66 5.05 12.43
N TYR A 304 21.47 5.51 11.20
CA TYR A 304 20.68 4.83 10.19
C TYR A 304 21.24 5.16 8.80
N VAL A 305 21.19 4.20 7.88
CA VAL A 305 21.50 4.45 6.47
C VAL A 305 20.31 4.05 5.61
N LEU A 306 20.00 4.91 4.64
CA LEU A 306 19.02 4.67 3.61
C LEU A 306 19.68 4.91 2.24
N MET A 307 19.63 3.91 1.38
CA MET A 307 20.15 3.93 0.01
C MET A 307 18.98 3.81 -0.96
N ALA A 308 18.99 4.58 -2.03
CA ALA A 308 18.01 4.51 -3.10
C ALA A 308 18.70 4.46 -4.46
N TYR A 309 18.40 3.46 -5.25
CA TYR A 309 18.86 3.31 -6.62
C TYR A 309 17.71 3.61 -7.57
N LYS A 310 17.95 4.37 -8.64
CA LYS A 310 16.96 4.60 -9.69
C LYS A 310 16.57 3.26 -10.33
N ALA A 311 15.27 2.99 -10.38
CA ALA A 311 14.73 1.75 -10.91
C ALA A 311 13.49 2.04 -11.78
N PRO A 312 13.20 1.21 -12.81
CA PRO A 312 11.99 1.36 -13.60
C PRO A 312 10.75 1.07 -12.76
N VAL A 313 9.58 1.44 -13.29
CA VAL A 313 8.28 0.99 -12.80
C VAL A 313 7.53 0.34 -13.95
N LEU A 314 6.58 -0.51 -13.64
CA LEU A 314 5.78 -1.25 -14.61
C LEU A 314 4.91 -0.28 -15.44
N ARG A 315 5.01 -0.38 -16.77
CA ARG A 315 4.21 0.37 -17.74
C ARG A 315 3.39 -0.57 -18.61
N ASP A 316 4.03 -1.64 -19.10
CA ASP A 316 3.41 -2.68 -19.91
C ASP A 316 3.56 -4.05 -19.21
N PRO A 317 2.48 -4.57 -18.58
CA PRO A 317 2.56 -5.84 -17.84
C PRO A 317 2.80 -7.05 -18.75
N ASP A 318 2.59 -6.94 -20.05
CA ASP A 318 2.80 -8.05 -20.98
C ASP A 318 4.23 -8.09 -21.53
N ALA A 319 4.84 -6.93 -21.78
CA ALA A 319 6.15 -6.81 -22.41
C ALA A 319 7.31 -6.71 -21.40
N GLU A 320 7.09 -6.07 -20.25
CA GLU A 320 8.15 -5.80 -19.28
C GLU A 320 8.30 -6.94 -18.27
N TRP A 321 9.55 -7.36 -18.04
CA TRP A 321 9.88 -8.37 -17.03
C TRP A 321 10.71 -7.82 -15.86
N GLU A 322 11.45 -6.74 -16.08
CA GLU A 322 12.38 -6.17 -15.10
C GLU A 322 11.72 -5.74 -13.79
N PRO A 323 10.51 -5.11 -13.79
CA PRO A 323 9.84 -4.78 -12.53
C PRO A 323 9.52 -6.00 -11.67
N TYR A 324 9.18 -7.13 -12.26
CA TYR A 324 8.93 -8.38 -11.53
C TYR A 324 10.23 -8.97 -11.00
N ALA A 325 11.31 -8.89 -11.75
CA ALA A 325 12.63 -9.34 -11.31
C ALA A 325 13.18 -8.46 -10.17
N LEU A 326 12.94 -7.14 -10.19
CA LEU A 326 13.29 -6.22 -9.10
C LEU A 326 12.48 -6.51 -7.83
N GLU A 327 11.21 -6.86 -7.96
CA GLU A 327 10.40 -7.33 -6.82
C GLU A 327 10.97 -8.63 -6.23
N MET A 328 11.36 -9.58 -7.10
CA MET A 328 12.02 -10.81 -6.63
C MET A 328 13.38 -10.53 -6.00
N LEU A 329 14.18 -9.59 -6.54
CA LEU A 329 15.44 -9.15 -5.95
C LEU A 329 15.25 -8.58 -4.54
N ALA A 330 14.24 -7.73 -4.33
CA ALA A 330 13.91 -7.20 -3.00
C ALA A 330 13.58 -8.34 -2.02
N ASN A 331 12.83 -9.34 -2.47
CA ASN A 331 12.47 -10.50 -1.64
C ASN A 331 13.67 -11.45 -1.39
N VAL A 332 14.59 -11.63 -2.33
CA VAL A 332 15.86 -12.38 -2.12
C VAL A 332 16.71 -11.70 -1.06
N LEU A 333 16.78 -10.37 -1.08
CA LEU A 333 17.56 -9.59 -0.12
C LEU A 333 16.88 -9.53 1.26
N ASP A 334 15.54 -9.33 1.33
CA ASP A 334 14.81 -9.11 2.59
C ASP A 334 13.36 -9.66 2.61
N GLY A 335 13.05 -10.74 1.89
CA GLY A 335 11.69 -11.31 1.88
C GLY A 335 11.28 -11.98 3.20
N ASN A 336 12.23 -12.44 4.00
CA ASN A 336 11.99 -13.19 5.24
C ASN A 336 13.23 -13.21 6.14
N GLU A 337 13.14 -13.87 7.30
CA GLU A 337 14.26 -13.98 8.25
C GLU A 337 15.48 -14.77 7.71
N ALA A 338 15.31 -15.62 6.71
CA ALA A 338 16.40 -16.38 6.06
C ALA A 338 16.95 -15.66 4.82
N ALA A 339 16.40 -14.49 4.45
CA ALA A 339 16.86 -13.66 3.34
C ALA A 339 18.30 -13.16 3.57
N ARG A 340 19.00 -12.81 2.49
CA ARG A 340 20.44 -12.55 2.50
C ARG A 340 20.85 -11.51 3.52
N LEU A 341 20.19 -10.34 3.55
CA LEU A 341 20.56 -9.24 4.46
C LEU A 341 20.39 -9.63 5.92
N ASN A 342 19.26 -10.27 6.27
CA ASN A 342 19.01 -10.70 7.64
C ASN A 342 20.00 -11.78 8.07
N ARG A 343 20.18 -12.82 7.23
CA ARG A 343 21.10 -13.91 7.51
C ARG A 343 22.54 -13.43 7.69
N THR A 344 23.03 -12.56 6.81
CA THR A 344 24.44 -12.14 6.79
C THR A 344 24.69 -11.01 7.80
N LEU A 345 23.98 -9.88 7.67
CA LEU A 345 24.32 -8.68 8.42
C LEU A 345 23.77 -8.69 9.86
N VAL A 346 22.57 -9.30 10.06
CA VAL A 346 21.93 -9.31 11.37
C VAL A 346 22.36 -10.53 12.19
N ARG A 347 22.26 -11.75 11.61
CA ARG A 347 22.46 -12.97 12.39
C ARG A 347 23.92 -13.44 12.45
N THR A 348 24.63 -13.39 11.31
CA THR A 348 26.01 -13.93 11.23
C THR A 348 27.03 -12.87 11.66
N GLN A 349 27.11 -11.76 10.96
CA GLN A 349 28.08 -10.69 11.25
C GLN A 349 27.70 -9.85 12.47
N ARG A 350 26.40 -9.76 12.78
CA ARG A 350 25.85 -8.98 13.91
C ARG A 350 26.27 -7.52 13.91
N ILE A 351 26.47 -6.94 12.71
CA ILE A 351 26.80 -5.52 12.55
C ILE A 351 25.56 -4.65 12.39
N ALA A 352 24.42 -5.24 12.03
CA ALA A 352 23.12 -4.58 11.91
C ALA A 352 22.12 -5.12 12.93
N SER A 353 21.33 -4.25 13.53
CA SER A 353 20.13 -4.60 14.30
C SER A 353 18.94 -4.88 13.38
N SER A 354 18.92 -4.23 12.21
CA SER A 354 17.96 -4.47 11.13
C SER A 354 18.58 -4.09 9.78
N ALA A 355 18.21 -4.83 8.73
CA ALA A 355 18.52 -4.48 7.36
C ALA A 355 17.31 -4.81 6.49
N SER A 356 17.01 -3.99 5.49
CA SER A 356 15.86 -4.19 4.63
C SER A 356 16.12 -3.79 3.19
N ALA A 357 15.36 -4.41 2.28
CA ALA A 357 15.29 -4.08 0.88
C ALA A 357 13.82 -3.94 0.46
N SER A 358 13.51 -2.99 -0.41
CA SER A 358 12.15 -2.80 -0.92
C SER A 358 12.15 -2.19 -2.31
N TYR A 359 11.15 -2.57 -3.08
CA TYR A 359 10.86 -2.01 -4.39
C TYR A 359 9.35 -1.86 -4.55
N ASP A 360 8.92 -0.80 -5.21
CA ASP A 360 7.52 -0.59 -5.62
C ASP A 360 7.50 -0.32 -7.13
N GLY A 361 6.98 -1.29 -7.87
CA GLY A 361 6.87 -1.23 -9.33
C GLY A 361 5.59 -0.56 -9.82
N VAL A 362 4.68 -0.13 -8.95
CA VAL A 362 3.38 0.45 -9.33
C VAL A 362 3.30 1.92 -8.95
N ALA A 363 3.70 2.80 -9.87
CA ALA A 363 3.67 4.24 -9.66
C ALA A 363 3.46 5.00 -10.99
N ARG A 364 2.98 6.25 -10.93
CA ARG A 364 2.86 7.14 -12.09
C ARG A 364 4.20 7.74 -12.50
N GLY A 365 5.05 8.03 -11.52
CA GLY A 365 6.38 8.61 -11.70
C GLY A 365 7.50 7.57 -11.76
N PRO A 366 8.77 8.02 -11.76
CA PRO A 366 9.93 7.13 -11.74
C PRO A 366 10.07 6.42 -10.40
N GLY A 367 10.53 5.17 -10.42
CA GLY A 367 10.74 4.33 -9.25
C GLY A 367 12.13 4.39 -8.65
N MET A 368 12.25 3.80 -7.47
CA MET A 368 13.52 3.54 -6.80
C MET A 368 13.51 2.18 -6.12
N PHE A 369 14.68 1.55 -6.08
CA PHE A 369 14.95 0.39 -5.25
C PHE A 369 15.65 0.88 -3.97
N HIS A 370 15.12 0.53 -2.81
CA HIS A 370 15.62 0.99 -1.53
C HIS A 370 16.32 -0.12 -0.75
N LEU A 371 17.41 0.26 -0.10
CA LEU A 371 18.07 -0.53 0.94
C LEU A 371 18.21 0.31 2.18
N SER A 372 18.03 -0.26 3.35
CA SER A 372 18.25 0.45 4.60
C SER A 372 18.83 -0.45 5.67
N ALA A 373 19.57 0.13 6.61
CA ALA A 373 20.07 -0.61 7.75
C ALA A 373 20.24 0.27 8.98
N THR A 374 20.07 -0.36 10.15
CA THR A 374 20.37 0.24 11.45
C THR A 374 21.53 -0.52 12.06
N PRO A 375 22.66 0.13 12.40
CA PRO A 375 23.80 -0.54 13.00
C PRO A 375 23.52 -1.04 14.42
N THR A 376 24.28 -2.04 14.84
CA THR A 376 24.39 -2.38 16.27
C THR A 376 25.24 -1.34 17.00
N PRO A 377 25.14 -1.22 18.34
CA PRO A 377 25.96 -0.29 19.11
C PRO A 377 27.46 -0.45 18.79
N GLY A 378 28.14 0.68 18.56
CA GLY A 378 29.55 0.73 18.22
C GLY A 378 29.86 0.59 16.72
N LYS A 379 28.84 0.37 15.87
CA LYS A 379 28.95 0.38 14.41
C LYS A 379 28.39 1.68 13.81
N THR A 380 28.90 2.04 12.65
CA THR A 380 28.52 3.28 11.94
C THR A 380 27.57 3.01 10.77
N ALA A 381 26.87 4.04 10.32
CA ALA A 381 26.03 3.98 9.14
C ALA A 381 26.85 3.72 7.85
N ARG A 382 28.11 4.22 7.78
CA ARG A 382 29.02 3.97 6.64
C ARG A 382 29.49 2.53 6.56
N GLU A 383 29.83 1.91 7.70
CA GLU A 383 30.14 0.48 7.73
C GLU A 383 28.98 -0.37 7.22
N LEU A 384 27.73 0.04 7.50
CA LEU A 384 26.56 -0.68 6.97
C LEU A 384 26.30 -0.40 5.49
N GLU A 385 26.55 0.81 4.98
CA GLU A 385 26.54 1.05 3.54
C GLU A 385 27.53 0.13 2.81
N GLU A 386 28.79 0.08 3.27
CA GLU A 386 29.81 -0.81 2.70
C GLU A 386 29.38 -2.28 2.74
N ALA A 387 28.78 -2.72 3.84
CA ALA A 387 28.28 -4.08 3.99
C ALA A 387 27.09 -4.37 3.04
N LEU A 388 26.14 -3.44 2.88
CA LEU A 388 25.03 -3.54 1.93
C LEU A 388 25.53 -3.61 0.48
N ARG A 389 26.51 -2.76 0.12
CA ARG A 389 27.18 -2.81 -1.19
C ARG A 389 27.92 -4.15 -1.40
N GLY A 390 28.56 -4.66 -0.36
CA GLY A 390 29.22 -5.97 -0.37
C GLY A 390 28.25 -7.11 -0.65
N GLU A 391 27.06 -7.11 -0.04
CA GLU A 391 26.04 -8.12 -0.32
C GLU A 391 25.46 -8.00 -1.74
N ILE A 392 25.30 -6.78 -2.29
CA ILE A 392 24.94 -6.56 -3.69
C ILE A 392 26.03 -7.12 -4.62
N ALA A 393 27.30 -6.76 -4.38
CA ALA A 393 28.43 -7.22 -5.19
C ALA A 393 28.54 -8.74 -5.18
N LYS A 394 28.35 -9.36 -4.02
CA LYS A 394 28.33 -10.80 -3.85
C LYS A 394 27.17 -11.45 -4.62
N LEU A 395 25.97 -10.87 -4.56
CA LEU A 395 24.82 -11.34 -5.33
C LEU A 395 25.09 -11.29 -6.84
N ILE A 396 25.72 -10.21 -7.32
CA ILE A 396 26.05 -10.04 -8.74
C ILE A 396 27.12 -11.03 -9.20
N ALA A 397 28.10 -11.35 -8.33
CA ALA A 397 29.20 -12.25 -8.65
C ALA A 397 28.81 -13.72 -8.57
N GLU A 398 28.08 -14.12 -7.55
CA GLU A 398 27.69 -15.52 -7.27
C GLU A 398 26.36 -15.92 -7.89
N GLY A 399 25.52 -14.93 -8.25
CA GLY A 399 24.15 -15.13 -8.71
C GLY A 399 23.17 -15.45 -7.57
N VAL A 400 21.97 -15.82 -7.98
CA VAL A 400 20.89 -16.34 -7.12
C VAL A 400 20.72 -17.82 -7.43
N THR A 401 20.70 -18.68 -6.41
CA THR A 401 20.48 -20.11 -6.64
C THR A 401 19.01 -20.40 -6.93
N GLU A 402 18.74 -21.45 -7.70
CA GLU A 402 17.36 -21.85 -8.00
C GLU A 402 16.58 -22.20 -6.72
N GLU A 403 17.22 -22.86 -5.75
CA GLU A 403 16.59 -23.17 -4.46
C GLU A 403 16.19 -21.91 -3.68
N GLU A 404 17.06 -20.89 -3.65
CA GLU A 404 16.79 -19.61 -3.03
C GLU A 404 15.62 -18.91 -3.73
N LEU A 405 15.62 -18.89 -5.06
CA LEU A 405 14.56 -18.27 -5.85
C LEU A 405 13.21 -18.98 -5.66
N GLN A 406 13.18 -20.32 -5.67
CA GLN A 406 11.95 -21.10 -5.47
C GLN A 406 11.34 -20.85 -4.09
N ARG A 407 12.18 -20.75 -3.05
CA ARG A 407 11.71 -20.39 -1.71
C ARG A 407 11.05 -19.01 -1.69
N VAL A 408 11.69 -18.02 -2.32
CA VAL A 408 11.17 -16.65 -2.41
C VAL A 408 9.87 -16.59 -3.22
N LYS A 409 9.81 -17.29 -4.37
CA LYS A 409 8.57 -17.40 -5.18
C LYS A 409 7.43 -17.99 -4.37
N SER A 410 7.68 -19.07 -3.63
CA SER A 410 6.64 -19.73 -2.82
C SER A 410 6.07 -18.78 -1.76
N GLN A 411 6.92 -17.96 -1.14
CA GLN A 411 6.51 -16.98 -0.14
C GLN A 411 5.76 -15.80 -0.75
N ALA A 412 6.22 -15.27 -1.88
CA ALA A 412 5.55 -14.19 -2.60
C ALA A 412 4.15 -14.61 -3.04
N VAL A 413 4.01 -15.83 -3.57
CA VAL A 413 2.70 -16.41 -3.96
C VAL A 413 1.79 -16.58 -2.75
N ALA A 414 2.32 -17.14 -1.64
CA ALA A 414 1.54 -17.31 -0.42
C ALA A 414 1.04 -15.97 0.15
N SER A 415 1.93 -14.96 0.21
CA SER A 415 1.55 -13.61 0.64
C SER A 415 0.43 -13.04 -0.21
N HIS A 416 0.55 -13.14 -1.54
CA HIS A 416 -0.47 -12.63 -2.46
C HIS A 416 -1.83 -13.37 -2.34
N VAL A 417 -1.80 -14.68 -2.05
CA VAL A 417 -3.04 -15.44 -1.78
C VAL A 417 -3.69 -14.97 -0.48
N TYR A 418 -2.93 -14.79 0.60
CA TYR A 418 -3.46 -14.30 1.88
C TYR A 418 -4.04 -12.88 1.79
N GLU A 419 -3.42 -12.02 0.98
CA GLU A 419 -3.91 -10.66 0.75
C GLU A 419 -5.30 -10.64 0.10
N ARG A 420 -5.63 -11.64 -0.74
CA ARG A 420 -6.96 -11.79 -1.35
C ARG A 420 -8.08 -12.11 -0.35
N ASP A 421 -7.76 -12.49 0.89
CA ASP A 421 -8.77 -12.71 1.93
C ASP A 421 -9.41 -11.40 2.40
N SER A 422 -8.74 -10.28 2.27
CA SER A 422 -9.25 -8.96 2.64
C SER A 422 -9.93 -8.27 1.46
N MET A 423 -11.25 -8.03 1.55
CA MET A 423 -11.99 -7.22 0.57
C MET A 423 -11.43 -5.81 0.45
N PHE A 424 -10.98 -5.22 1.57
CA PHE A 424 -10.34 -3.92 1.58
C PHE A 424 -9.04 -3.92 0.76
N TYR A 425 -8.18 -4.90 0.97
CA TYR A 425 -6.94 -5.01 0.23
C TYR A 425 -7.18 -5.24 -1.27
N GLN A 426 -8.17 -6.08 -1.62
CA GLN A 426 -8.57 -6.27 -3.02
C GLN A 426 -9.01 -4.95 -3.67
N ALA A 427 -9.85 -4.16 -2.98
CA ALA A 427 -10.28 -2.85 -3.47
C ALA A 427 -9.12 -1.87 -3.61
N GLN A 428 -8.16 -1.91 -2.67
CA GLN A 428 -6.96 -1.09 -2.69
C GLN A 428 -6.04 -1.46 -3.86
N GLN A 429 -5.81 -2.75 -4.13
CA GLN A 429 -5.03 -3.20 -5.28
C GLN A 429 -5.65 -2.75 -6.61
N ILE A 430 -6.97 -2.98 -6.79
CA ILE A 430 -7.68 -2.56 -7.99
C ILE A 430 -7.54 -1.05 -8.20
N GLY A 431 -7.76 -0.27 -7.14
CA GLY A 431 -7.68 1.18 -7.21
C GLY A 431 -6.27 1.69 -7.53
N SER A 432 -5.24 1.17 -6.88
CA SER A 432 -3.85 1.59 -7.12
C SER A 432 -3.39 1.31 -8.56
N LEU A 433 -3.75 0.13 -9.10
CA LEU A 433 -3.49 -0.21 -10.51
C LEU A 433 -4.21 0.75 -11.45
N ALA A 434 -5.50 1.02 -11.20
CA ALA A 434 -6.28 1.96 -12.01
C ALA A 434 -5.65 3.37 -12.00
N MET A 435 -5.16 3.85 -10.85
CA MET A 435 -4.50 5.15 -10.70
C MET A 435 -3.15 5.20 -11.45
N ALA A 436 -2.40 4.10 -11.46
CA ALA A 436 -1.15 3.98 -12.22
C ALA A 436 -1.39 3.84 -13.74
N GLY A 437 -2.63 3.60 -14.17
CA GLY A 437 -2.97 3.35 -15.58
C GLY A 437 -2.73 1.90 -16.01
N LEU A 438 -2.65 0.98 -15.05
CA LEU A 438 -2.45 -0.44 -15.28
C LEU A 438 -3.80 -1.19 -15.26
N PRO A 439 -3.94 -2.26 -16.04
CA PRO A 439 -5.18 -3.02 -16.09
C PRO A 439 -5.37 -3.88 -14.83
N HIS A 440 -6.59 -4.02 -14.35
CA HIS A 440 -6.92 -4.82 -13.17
C HIS A 440 -6.57 -6.32 -13.33
N ARG A 441 -6.52 -6.85 -14.58
CA ARG A 441 -6.06 -8.22 -14.86
C ARG A 441 -4.64 -8.51 -14.34
N LEU A 442 -3.86 -7.45 -14.10
CA LEU A 442 -2.53 -7.58 -13.50
C LEU A 442 -2.57 -8.27 -12.13
N ILE A 443 -3.67 -8.19 -11.38
CA ILE A 443 -3.82 -8.87 -10.08
C ILE A 443 -3.62 -10.39 -10.22
N ASP A 444 -4.16 -11.00 -11.28
CA ASP A 444 -3.99 -12.43 -11.53
C ASP A 444 -2.68 -12.73 -12.26
N LEU A 445 -2.34 -11.91 -13.25
CA LEU A 445 -1.12 -12.03 -14.04
C LEU A 445 0.15 -11.86 -13.18
N PHE A 446 0.11 -11.05 -12.13
CA PHE A 446 1.27 -10.74 -11.30
C PHE A 446 1.93 -11.99 -10.70
N VAL A 447 1.13 -12.90 -10.18
CA VAL A 447 1.62 -14.19 -9.63
C VAL A 447 2.29 -15.04 -10.71
N GLU A 448 1.71 -15.10 -11.90
CA GLU A 448 2.27 -15.85 -13.03
C GLU A 448 3.61 -15.25 -13.46
N LYS A 449 3.67 -13.92 -13.58
CA LYS A 449 4.91 -13.19 -13.92
C LYS A 449 6.00 -13.40 -12.87
N LEU A 450 5.67 -13.32 -11.56
CA LEU A 450 6.64 -13.61 -10.51
C LEU A 450 7.17 -15.04 -10.57
N LYS A 451 6.31 -16.03 -10.85
CA LYS A 451 6.73 -17.44 -11.03
C LYS A 451 7.65 -17.62 -12.23
N ALA A 452 7.45 -16.84 -13.29
CA ALA A 452 8.24 -16.91 -14.52
C ALA A 452 9.64 -16.27 -14.39
N VAL A 453 9.90 -15.42 -13.39
CA VAL A 453 11.22 -14.80 -13.17
C VAL A 453 12.29 -15.87 -12.99
N THR A 454 13.45 -15.73 -13.66
CA THR A 454 14.60 -16.61 -13.52
C THR A 454 15.67 -16.05 -12.58
N ALA A 455 16.57 -16.91 -12.08
CA ALA A 455 17.70 -16.50 -11.25
C ALA A 455 18.64 -15.54 -11.98
N ASP A 456 18.86 -15.78 -13.28
CA ASP A 456 19.65 -14.91 -14.14
C ASP A 456 19.03 -13.52 -14.27
N GLN A 457 17.71 -13.44 -14.44
CA GLN A 457 16.98 -12.16 -14.49
C GLN A 457 17.11 -11.36 -13.19
N VAL A 458 17.04 -12.01 -12.02
CA VAL A 458 17.26 -11.34 -10.73
C VAL A 458 18.68 -10.79 -10.63
N THR A 459 19.67 -11.56 -11.08
CA THR A 459 21.07 -11.13 -11.10
C THR A 459 21.31 -10.01 -12.12
N GLU A 460 20.66 -10.08 -13.27
CA GLU A 460 20.75 -9.07 -14.33
C GLU A 460 20.19 -7.71 -13.88
N VAL A 461 19.01 -7.67 -13.25
CA VAL A 461 18.46 -6.39 -12.75
C VAL A 461 19.31 -5.82 -11.61
N ALA A 462 19.91 -6.65 -10.76
CA ALA A 462 20.86 -6.19 -9.75
C ALA A 462 22.07 -5.50 -10.41
N ARG A 463 22.67 -6.13 -11.42
CA ARG A 463 23.80 -5.57 -12.19
C ARG A 463 23.45 -4.30 -12.95
N LYS A 464 22.24 -4.22 -13.49
CA LYS A 464 21.79 -3.08 -14.30
C LYS A 464 21.41 -1.87 -13.47
N TYR A 465 20.72 -2.07 -12.35
CA TYR A 465 20.09 -0.98 -11.62
C TYR A 465 20.76 -0.63 -10.29
N LEU A 466 21.41 -1.58 -9.61
CA LEU A 466 22.09 -1.28 -8.35
C LEU A 466 23.52 -0.78 -8.60
N VAL A 467 23.62 0.32 -9.32
CA VAL A 467 24.88 0.93 -9.77
C VAL A 467 25.04 2.34 -9.20
N ASP A 468 26.30 2.76 -9.02
CA ASP A 468 26.64 4.03 -8.40
C ASP A 468 26.07 5.25 -9.14
N SER A 469 25.98 5.18 -10.46
CA SER A 469 25.42 6.30 -11.25
C SER A 469 23.96 6.64 -10.90
N GLY A 470 23.20 5.69 -10.35
CA GLY A 470 21.80 5.87 -9.95
C GLY A 470 21.60 5.97 -8.43
N LEU A 471 22.67 5.92 -7.64
CA LEU A 471 22.61 5.83 -6.18
C LEU A 471 22.51 7.19 -5.49
N THR A 472 21.61 7.28 -4.53
CA THR A 472 21.57 8.34 -3.51
C THR A 472 21.60 7.69 -2.13
N VAL A 473 22.48 8.16 -1.25
CA VAL A 473 22.63 7.64 0.13
C VAL A 473 22.31 8.74 1.12
N ALA A 474 21.51 8.44 2.12
CA ALA A 474 21.24 9.33 3.24
C ALA A 474 21.62 8.66 4.56
N TYR A 475 22.42 9.38 5.35
CA TYR A 475 22.85 8.94 6.67
C TYR A 475 22.15 9.74 7.76
N LEU A 476 21.69 9.06 8.80
CA LEU A 476 21.30 9.68 10.06
C LEU A 476 22.53 9.79 10.96
N ASP A 477 22.90 11.04 11.29
CA ASP A 477 23.89 11.36 12.31
C ASP A 477 23.15 11.67 13.61
N PRO A 478 23.14 10.74 14.60
CA PRO A 478 22.36 10.89 15.81
C PRO A 478 22.86 12.08 16.65
N GLN A 479 21.95 12.98 16.98
CA GLN A 479 22.17 14.05 17.93
C GLN A 479 21.59 13.66 19.31
N PRO A 480 22.07 14.25 20.40
CA PRO A 480 21.57 13.99 21.75
C PRO A 480 20.02 14.15 21.82
N LEU A 481 19.35 13.23 22.48
CA LEU A 481 17.93 13.34 22.76
C LEU A 481 17.65 14.55 23.65
N SER A 482 16.78 15.45 23.22
CA SER A 482 16.44 16.69 23.91
C SER A 482 15.60 16.53 25.20
N GLY A 483 15.42 15.30 25.69
CA GLY A 483 14.61 14.99 26.86
C GLY A 483 13.09 15.15 26.68
N LYS A 484 12.62 15.69 25.57
CA LYS A 484 11.19 15.71 25.21
C LYS A 484 10.82 14.38 24.59
N ARG A 485 9.92 13.63 25.23
CA ARG A 485 9.26 12.52 24.55
C ARG A 485 8.52 13.05 23.33
N PRO A 486 8.54 12.31 22.18
CA PRO A 486 7.66 12.63 21.05
C PRO A 486 6.23 12.83 21.57
N ALA A 487 5.56 13.87 21.09
CA ALA A 487 4.18 14.12 21.44
C ALA A 487 3.30 12.90 21.06
N ALA A 488 2.32 12.59 21.89
CA ALA A 488 1.29 11.61 21.49
C ALA A 488 0.57 12.12 20.23
N PRO A 489 0.06 11.20 19.37
CA PRO A 489 -0.69 11.64 18.19
C PRO A 489 -1.80 12.61 18.60
N PRO A 490 -1.98 13.74 17.90
CA PRO A 490 -3.04 14.67 18.21
C PRO A 490 -4.40 13.95 18.09
N PRO A 491 -5.34 14.22 19.01
CA PRO A 491 -6.69 13.66 18.91
C PRO A 491 -7.33 14.15 17.60
N GLY A 492 -7.78 13.21 16.76
CA GLY A 492 -8.44 13.51 15.48
C GLY A 492 -7.65 13.10 14.23
N VAL A 493 -6.39 12.68 14.35
CA VAL A 493 -5.65 12.10 13.21
C VAL A 493 -6.28 10.75 12.85
N ARG A 494 -7.05 10.73 11.77
CA ARG A 494 -7.86 9.57 11.31
C ARG A 494 -7.19 8.78 10.20
N HIS A 495 -5.89 8.88 10.00
CA HIS A 495 -5.26 8.26 8.85
C HIS A 495 -4.90 6.79 9.10
N ALA A 496 -5.23 5.95 8.11
CA ALA A 496 -4.77 4.57 8.05
C ALA A 496 -3.24 4.54 8.10
N GLN A 497 -2.71 3.85 9.11
CA GLN A 497 -1.29 3.55 9.23
C GLN A 497 -0.88 2.52 8.19
#